data_ec3635b377dd504b930f9531c19061b5
#
_entry.id   ec3635b377dd504b930f9531c19061b5
#
_cell.length_a   1.000
_cell.length_b   1.000
_cell.length_c   1.000
_cell.angle_alpha   90.00
_cell.angle_beta   90.00
_cell.angle_gamma   90.00
#
_symmetry.space_group_name_H-M   'P 1'
#
loop_
_entity.id
_entity.type
_entity.pdbx_description
1 polymer ?
#
loop_
_entity_poly.entity_id
_entity_poly.type
_entity_poly.pdbx_seq_one_letter_code
_entity_poly.pdbx_strand_id
1 'polypeptide(L)'
;MLGGTGGALMGDGIPAFRLHHHAYVVDDQEATRAFYEDLLGFPLVATWCEVETVRGKERTYCHTFFELEDGSALAFFQFLDPDDQAEMKLDSRSSLNHVALSSTLVDQERLRSALDAAGVGHRTTDHGYCVSLYVTDPDGLTVEFTADPENVAEISEWQRSNAHSELQRWLAGDHAPNNQLRVTN
;
A
#
# COMPACT_ATOMS: atom_id res chain seq x y z
N MET A 1 21.46 20.53 25.23
CA MET A 1 21.67 19.16 25.75
C MET A 1 20.30 18.64 26.20
N LEU A 2 19.62 17.88 25.39
CA LEU A 2 18.49 17.03 25.80
C LEU A 2 18.84 15.61 25.41
N GLY A 3 19.43 14.88 26.36
CA GLY A 3 19.68 13.46 26.25
C GLY A 3 18.36 12.71 26.36
N GLY A 4 17.82 12.30 25.23
CA GLY A 4 16.74 11.32 25.18
C GLY A 4 17.32 9.94 25.44
N THR A 5 17.22 9.46 26.68
CA THR A 5 17.46 8.07 27.03
C THR A 5 16.41 7.23 26.32
N GLY A 6 16.84 6.49 25.29
CA GLY A 6 16.02 5.47 24.67
C GLY A 6 15.59 4.45 25.73
N GLY A 7 14.31 4.44 26.07
CA GLY A 7 13.73 3.43 26.91
C GLY A 7 13.88 2.08 26.21
N ALA A 8 14.69 1.19 26.78
CA ALA A 8 14.74 -0.20 26.37
C ALA A 8 13.34 -0.78 26.52
N LEU A 9 12.76 -1.28 25.43
CA LEU A 9 11.54 -2.08 25.48
C LEU A 9 11.84 -3.32 26.31
N MET A 10 11.25 -3.39 27.49
CA MET A 10 11.36 -4.52 28.39
C MET A 10 10.47 -5.65 27.89
N GLY A 11 11.08 -6.71 27.39
CA GLY A 11 10.38 -7.93 26.97
C GLY A 11 10.50 -8.21 25.47
N ASP A 12 10.10 -9.39 25.03
CA ASP A 12 10.08 -9.90 23.65
C ASP A 12 9.07 -9.15 22.77
N GLY A 13 8.98 -7.83 22.89
CA GLY A 13 8.07 -6.97 22.15
C GLY A 13 8.35 -7.00 20.63
N ILE A 14 7.30 -6.92 19.85
CA ILE A 14 7.40 -6.70 18.40
C ILE A 14 8.07 -5.34 18.18
N PRO A 15 9.12 -5.25 17.34
CA PRO A 15 9.82 -3.99 17.10
C PRO A 15 8.86 -2.94 16.48
N ALA A 16 9.12 -1.66 16.76
CA ALA A 16 8.42 -0.57 16.09
C ALA A 16 8.87 -0.48 14.63
N PHE A 17 7.91 -0.47 13.70
CA PHE A 17 8.16 -0.44 12.26
C PHE A 17 8.16 1.00 11.72
N ARG A 18 8.79 1.20 10.57
CA ARG A 18 8.68 2.43 9.79
C ARG A 18 7.35 2.41 9.00
N LEU A 19 6.75 3.58 8.81
CA LEU A 19 5.63 3.70 7.88
C LEU A 19 6.11 3.29 6.47
N HIS A 20 5.37 2.42 5.80
CA HIS A 20 5.64 2.06 4.40
C HIS A 20 4.87 3.00 3.47
N HIS A 21 3.56 3.00 3.53
CA HIS A 21 2.72 3.97 2.82
C HIS A 21 1.39 4.18 3.53
N HIS A 22 0.69 5.26 3.17
CA HIS A 22 -0.68 5.53 3.57
C HIS A 22 -1.53 5.72 2.33
N ALA A 23 -2.65 4.99 2.21
CA ALA A 23 -3.43 4.94 0.99
C ALA A 23 -4.83 5.55 1.13
N TYR A 24 -5.27 6.25 0.07
CA TYR A 24 -6.59 6.88 -0.04
C TYR A 24 -7.23 6.61 -1.40
N VAL A 25 -8.56 6.68 -1.47
CA VAL A 25 -9.29 6.69 -2.74
C VAL A 25 -9.46 8.13 -3.20
N VAL A 26 -9.06 8.44 -4.45
CA VAL A 26 -9.13 9.77 -5.08
C VAL A 26 -9.99 9.73 -6.33
N ASP A 27 -10.49 10.89 -6.76
CA ASP A 27 -11.34 10.98 -7.96
C ASP A 27 -10.56 11.04 -9.27
N ASP A 28 -9.35 11.63 -9.23
CA ASP A 28 -8.57 11.94 -10.43
C ASP A 28 -7.07 11.78 -10.13
N GLN A 29 -6.46 10.78 -10.77
CA GLN A 29 -5.03 10.49 -10.61
C GLN A 29 -4.13 11.59 -11.18
N GLU A 30 -4.55 12.29 -12.26
CA GLU A 30 -3.74 13.37 -12.81
C GLU A 30 -3.78 14.62 -11.93
N ALA A 31 -4.95 14.96 -11.39
CA ALA A 31 -5.05 16.04 -10.40
C ALA A 31 -4.23 15.73 -9.14
N THR A 32 -4.24 14.46 -8.70
CA THR A 32 -3.42 13.98 -7.59
C THR A 32 -1.92 14.09 -7.92
N ARG A 33 -1.50 13.65 -9.10
CA ARG A 33 -0.11 13.76 -9.56
C ARG A 33 0.34 15.22 -9.62
N ALA A 34 -0.46 16.10 -10.24
CA ALA A 34 -0.13 17.51 -10.36
C ALA A 34 0.03 18.17 -8.98
N PHE A 35 -0.81 17.79 -8.01
CA PHE A 35 -0.69 18.30 -6.66
C PHE A 35 0.55 17.76 -5.92
N TYR A 36 0.73 16.44 -5.87
CA TYR A 36 1.80 15.84 -5.07
C TYR A 36 3.17 15.96 -5.75
N GLU A 37 3.27 15.73 -7.06
CA GLU A 37 4.55 15.79 -7.77
C GLU A 37 4.90 17.23 -8.20
N ASP A 38 4.04 17.90 -8.99
CA ASP A 38 4.39 19.19 -9.57
C ASP A 38 4.39 20.32 -8.53
N LEU A 39 3.43 20.30 -7.58
CA LEU A 39 3.29 21.37 -6.58
C LEU A 39 4.10 21.10 -5.31
N LEU A 40 4.02 19.88 -4.75
CA LEU A 40 4.67 19.54 -3.48
C LEU A 40 6.07 18.94 -3.66
N GLY A 41 6.44 18.51 -4.87
CA GLY A 41 7.74 17.93 -5.17
C GLY A 41 7.92 16.49 -4.70
N PHE A 42 6.82 15.74 -4.43
CA PHE A 42 6.89 14.32 -4.08
C PHE A 42 6.89 13.49 -5.36
N PRO A 43 8.00 12.84 -5.74
CA PRO A 43 8.09 12.17 -7.02
C PRO A 43 7.13 10.99 -7.11
N LEU A 44 6.47 10.83 -8.26
CA LEU A 44 5.73 9.62 -8.61
C LEU A 44 6.74 8.48 -8.84
N VAL A 45 6.72 7.47 -7.98
CA VAL A 45 7.71 6.37 -8.00
C VAL A 45 7.14 5.03 -8.40
N ALA A 46 5.82 4.87 -8.38
CA ALA A 46 5.16 3.67 -8.88
C ALA A 46 3.73 3.96 -9.33
N THR A 47 3.28 3.25 -10.36
CA THR A 47 1.89 3.19 -10.81
C THR A 47 1.54 1.74 -11.14
N TRP A 48 0.63 1.18 -10.38
CA TRP A 48 0.11 -0.18 -10.58
C TRP A 48 -1.31 -0.12 -11.14
N CYS A 49 -1.58 -0.90 -12.17
CA CYS A 49 -2.93 -1.15 -12.67
C CYS A 49 -3.27 -2.61 -12.39
N GLU A 50 -4.29 -2.85 -11.59
CA GLU A 50 -4.59 -4.18 -11.09
C GLU A 50 -6.08 -4.52 -11.25
N VAL A 51 -6.36 -5.83 -11.31
CA VAL A 51 -7.69 -6.38 -11.17
C VAL A 51 -7.70 -7.26 -9.94
N GLU A 52 -8.57 -6.98 -8.99
CA GLU A 52 -8.63 -7.73 -7.73
C GLU A 52 -10.07 -7.95 -7.27
N THR A 53 -10.32 -9.07 -6.58
CA THR A 53 -11.60 -9.31 -5.91
C THR A 53 -11.64 -8.52 -4.60
N VAL A 54 -12.36 -7.40 -4.60
CA VAL A 54 -12.59 -6.55 -3.42
C VAL A 54 -14.07 -6.64 -3.04
N ARG A 55 -14.36 -7.02 -1.80
CA ARG A 55 -15.74 -7.22 -1.30
C ARG A 55 -16.59 -8.15 -2.17
N GLY A 56 -15.98 -9.22 -2.70
CA GLY A 56 -16.67 -10.23 -3.50
C GLY A 56 -17.01 -9.84 -4.94
N LYS A 57 -16.52 -8.70 -5.42
CA LYS A 57 -16.63 -8.23 -6.81
C LYS A 57 -15.24 -8.01 -7.39
N GLU A 58 -15.01 -8.45 -8.63
CA GLU A 58 -13.81 -8.11 -9.39
C GLU A 58 -13.83 -6.62 -9.75
N ARG A 59 -12.75 -5.90 -9.41
CA ARG A 59 -12.61 -4.46 -9.62
C ARG A 59 -11.28 -4.14 -10.26
N THR A 60 -11.31 -3.19 -11.21
CA THR A 60 -10.11 -2.66 -11.86
C THR A 60 -9.80 -1.30 -11.28
N TYR A 61 -8.53 -1.08 -10.91
CA TYR A 61 -8.08 0.20 -10.35
C TYR A 61 -6.65 0.57 -10.75
N CYS A 62 -6.35 1.85 -10.67
CA CYS A 62 -5.01 2.41 -10.68
C CYS A 62 -4.58 2.74 -9.25
N HIS A 63 -3.32 2.42 -8.90
CA HIS A 63 -2.73 2.67 -7.58
C HIS A 63 -1.36 3.33 -7.75
N THR A 64 -1.27 4.62 -7.41
CA THR A 64 -0.06 5.43 -7.54
C THR A 64 0.62 5.62 -6.20
N PHE A 65 1.96 5.85 -6.22
CA PHE A 65 2.79 6.07 -5.04
C PHE A 65 3.67 7.29 -5.23
N PHE A 66 3.60 8.23 -4.29
CA PHE A 66 4.42 9.43 -4.24
C PHE A 66 5.36 9.32 -3.05
N GLU A 67 6.68 9.28 -3.34
CA GLU A 67 7.71 9.02 -2.34
C GLU A 67 7.93 10.21 -1.40
N LEU A 68 8.14 9.92 -0.12
CA LEU A 68 8.59 10.86 0.89
C LEU A 68 10.10 10.73 1.12
N GLU A 69 10.71 11.71 1.83
CA GLU A 69 12.17 11.79 2.03
C GLU A 69 12.77 10.54 2.70
N ASP A 70 12.00 9.88 3.57
CA ASP A 70 12.44 8.67 4.28
C ASP A 70 12.21 7.37 3.49
N GLY A 71 11.75 7.49 2.23
CA GLY A 71 11.38 6.36 1.36
C GLY A 71 10.01 5.74 1.68
N SER A 72 9.24 6.32 2.61
CA SER A 72 7.81 6.01 2.71
C SER A 72 7.03 6.70 1.59
N ALA A 73 5.74 6.39 1.41
CA ALA A 73 4.95 6.98 0.35
C ALA A 73 3.52 7.35 0.79
N LEU A 74 2.96 8.33 0.10
CA LEU A 74 1.51 8.48 -0.01
C LEU A 74 1.04 7.75 -1.25
N ALA A 75 -0.06 6.99 -1.11
CA ALA A 75 -0.57 6.15 -2.18
C ALA A 75 -2.05 6.47 -2.45
N PHE A 76 -2.46 6.35 -3.73
CA PHE A 76 -3.80 6.76 -4.14
C PHE A 76 -4.42 5.75 -5.09
N PHE A 77 -5.68 5.37 -4.79
CA PHE A 77 -6.50 4.50 -5.63
C PHE A 77 -7.48 5.31 -6.45
N GLN A 78 -7.69 4.91 -7.71
CA GLN A 78 -8.82 5.31 -8.54
C GLN A 78 -9.40 4.08 -9.22
N PHE A 79 -10.70 3.86 -9.05
CA PHE A 79 -11.40 2.75 -9.70
C PHE A 79 -11.82 3.10 -11.11
N LEU A 80 -11.78 2.11 -12.02
CA LEU A 80 -12.21 2.25 -13.40
C LEU A 80 -13.73 2.42 -13.52
N ASP A 81 -14.48 1.60 -12.79
CA ASP A 81 -15.94 1.61 -12.80
C ASP A 81 -16.45 2.76 -11.90
N PRO A 82 -17.35 3.66 -12.42
CA PRO A 82 -17.84 4.79 -11.62
C PRO A 82 -18.66 4.39 -10.39
N ASP A 83 -19.37 3.27 -10.43
CA ASP A 83 -20.15 2.78 -9.29
C ASP A 83 -19.21 2.22 -8.22
N ASP A 84 -18.14 1.53 -8.62
CA ASP A 84 -17.08 1.07 -7.73
C ASP A 84 -16.34 2.25 -7.09
N GLN A 85 -16.01 3.28 -7.88
CA GLN A 85 -15.40 4.50 -7.39
C GLN A 85 -16.28 5.17 -6.31
N ALA A 86 -17.57 5.33 -6.58
CA ALA A 86 -18.51 5.94 -5.65
C ALA A 86 -18.65 5.12 -4.35
N GLU A 87 -18.77 3.78 -4.48
CA GLU A 87 -18.86 2.87 -3.33
C GLU A 87 -17.61 2.95 -2.45
N MET A 88 -16.42 2.92 -3.04
CA MET A 88 -15.15 2.87 -2.30
C MET A 88 -14.78 4.21 -1.66
N LYS A 89 -15.14 5.33 -2.30
CA LYS A 89 -14.86 6.67 -1.76
C LYS A 89 -15.76 7.05 -0.58
N LEU A 90 -17.01 6.64 -0.59
CA LEU A 90 -17.99 6.95 0.48
C LEU A 90 -17.74 6.20 1.79
N ASP A 91 -17.01 5.07 1.72
CA ASP A 91 -16.69 4.28 2.90
C ASP A 91 -15.34 4.69 3.48
N SER A 92 -15.36 5.61 4.45
CA SER A 92 -14.15 6.01 5.18
C SER A 92 -13.47 4.86 5.93
N ARG A 93 -14.16 3.72 6.07
CA ARG A 93 -13.66 2.47 6.65
C ARG A 93 -13.40 1.41 5.61
N SER A 94 -13.25 1.81 4.34
CA SER A 94 -12.82 0.90 3.28
C SER A 94 -11.50 0.23 3.65
N SER A 95 -11.38 -1.07 3.43
CA SER A 95 -10.12 -1.81 3.60
C SER A 95 -9.00 -1.32 2.66
N LEU A 96 -9.35 -0.48 1.68
CA LEU A 96 -8.39 0.20 0.81
C LEU A 96 -7.80 1.46 1.47
N ASN A 97 -8.45 2.02 2.50
CA ASN A 97 -7.88 3.07 3.33
C ASN A 97 -7.12 2.41 4.48
N HIS A 98 -5.80 2.43 4.43
CA HIS A 98 -4.96 1.74 5.40
C HIS A 98 -3.65 2.49 5.67
N VAL A 99 -3.01 2.14 6.77
CA VAL A 99 -1.64 2.54 7.09
C VAL A 99 -0.74 1.32 6.91
N ALA A 100 0.29 1.42 6.08
CA ALA A 100 1.24 0.35 5.86
C ALA A 100 2.59 0.65 6.54
N LEU A 101 3.07 -0.33 7.29
CA LEU A 101 4.33 -0.29 8.02
C LEU A 101 5.29 -1.30 7.39
N SER A 102 6.52 -0.87 7.14
CA SER A 102 7.57 -1.77 6.68
C SER A 102 7.89 -2.81 7.76
N SER A 103 7.97 -4.08 7.36
CA SER A 103 8.24 -5.21 8.25
C SER A 103 9.12 -6.26 7.56
N THR A 104 9.37 -7.37 8.23
CA THR A 104 9.99 -8.56 7.65
C THR A 104 9.01 -9.74 7.68
N LEU A 105 9.24 -10.76 6.85
CA LEU A 105 8.44 -12.00 6.91
C LEU A 105 8.53 -12.67 8.28
N VAL A 106 9.68 -12.57 8.96
CA VAL A 106 9.88 -13.11 10.31
C VAL A 106 9.02 -12.36 11.32
N ASP A 107 8.96 -11.04 11.22
CA ASP A 107 8.13 -10.24 12.12
C ASP A 107 6.64 -10.40 11.84
N GLN A 108 6.25 -10.58 10.57
CA GLN A 108 4.86 -10.94 10.21
C GLN A 108 4.45 -12.28 10.82
N GLU A 109 5.33 -13.29 10.86
CA GLU A 109 5.06 -14.60 11.50
C GLU A 109 4.84 -14.45 13.01
N ARG A 110 5.69 -13.66 13.68
CA ARG A 110 5.55 -13.35 15.11
C ARG A 110 4.24 -12.61 15.38
N LEU A 111 3.93 -11.61 14.54
CA LEU A 111 2.70 -10.84 14.66
C LEU A 111 1.47 -11.71 14.45
N ARG A 112 1.46 -12.59 13.43
CA ARG A 112 0.39 -13.56 13.20
C ARG A 112 0.15 -14.43 14.42
N SER A 113 1.21 -14.99 14.99
CA SER A 113 1.12 -15.82 16.18
C SER A 113 0.52 -15.07 17.38
N ALA A 114 0.87 -13.78 17.55
CA ALA A 114 0.31 -12.94 18.60
C ALA A 114 -1.16 -12.61 18.35
N LEU A 115 -1.55 -12.32 17.10
CA LEU A 115 -2.94 -12.05 16.71
C LEU A 115 -3.82 -13.29 16.90
N ASP A 116 -3.33 -14.47 16.50
CA ASP A 116 -4.02 -15.75 16.72
C ASP A 116 -4.26 -16.01 18.21
N ALA A 117 -3.21 -15.83 19.02
CA ALA A 117 -3.33 -16.00 20.49
C ALA A 117 -4.31 -15.02 21.12
N ALA A 118 -4.46 -13.82 20.56
CA ALA A 118 -5.41 -12.80 20.99
C ALA A 118 -6.81 -12.98 20.38
N GLY A 119 -7.00 -13.91 19.44
CA GLY A 119 -8.25 -14.10 18.71
C GLY A 119 -8.60 -12.95 17.76
N VAL A 120 -7.60 -12.20 17.30
CA VAL A 120 -7.75 -11.08 16.37
C VAL A 120 -7.66 -11.57 14.92
N GLY A 121 -8.71 -11.30 14.12
CA GLY A 121 -8.75 -11.66 12.71
C GLY A 121 -7.69 -10.92 11.90
N HIS A 122 -7.02 -11.64 11.00
CA HIS A 122 -6.03 -11.07 10.09
C HIS A 122 -6.05 -11.79 8.73
N ARG A 123 -5.38 -11.23 7.72
CA ARG A 123 -5.19 -11.88 6.42
C ARG A 123 -3.80 -11.58 5.88
N THR A 124 -3.25 -12.50 5.10
CA THR A 124 -1.99 -12.30 4.36
C THR A 124 -2.28 -12.28 2.87
N THR A 125 -1.63 -11.38 2.14
CA THR A 125 -1.71 -11.28 0.68
C THR A 125 -0.30 -11.19 0.10
N ASP A 126 -0.01 -12.01 -0.90
CA ASP A 126 1.18 -11.86 -1.74
C ASP A 126 0.79 -11.01 -2.96
N HIS A 127 1.36 -9.82 -3.06
CA HIS A 127 1.16 -8.90 -4.19
C HIS A 127 2.19 -9.12 -5.31
N GLY A 128 3.14 -10.04 -5.12
CA GLY A 128 4.28 -10.27 -6.02
C GLY A 128 5.40 -9.27 -5.83
N TYR A 129 5.10 -8.00 -5.63
CA TYR A 129 6.08 -6.95 -5.30
C TYR A 129 6.26 -6.72 -3.79
N CYS A 130 5.41 -7.26 -2.96
CA CYS A 130 5.53 -7.33 -1.49
C CYS A 130 4.59 -8.39 -0.94
N VAL A 131 4.85 -8.83 0.29
CA VAL A 131 3.93 -9.68 1.07
C VAL A 131 3.41 -8.88 2.24
N SER A 132 2.07 -8.80 2.38
CA SER A 132 1.41 -7.94 3.36
C SER A 132 0.52 -8.74 4.31
N LEU A 133 0.68 -8.48 5.61
CA LEU A 133 -0.21 -8.95 6.67
C LEU A 133 -1.12 -7.80 7.09
N TYR A 134 -2.42 -8.00 7.02
CA TYR A 134 -3.44 -7.01 7.35
C TYR A 134 -4.15 -7.36 8.64
N VAL A 135 -4.36 -6.36 9.49
CA VAL A 135 -5.17 -6.43 10.71
C VAL A 135 -6.04 -5.19 10.81
N THR A 136 -7.22 -5.32 11.39
CA THR A 136 -8.10 -4.17 11.65
C THR A 136 -7.98 -3.78 13.12
N ASP A 137 -7.77 -2.51 13.40
CA ASP A 137 -7.73 -1.98 14.75
C ASP A 137 -9.16 -1.92 15.37
N PRO A 138 -9.30 -1.65 16.68
CA PRO A 138 -10.61 -1.56 17.33
C PRO A 138 -11.53 -0.47 16.77
N ASP A 139 -10.99 0.56 16.12
CA ASP A 139 -11.74 1.67 15.52
C ASP A 139 -12.07 1.43 14.05
N GLY A 140 -11.62 0.30 13.48
CA GLY A 140 -11.88 -0.11 12.10
C GLY A 140 -10.84 0.37 11.10
N LEU A 141 -9.70 0.94 11.55
CA LEU A 141 -8.58 1.26 10.67
C LEU A 141 -7.87 -0.04 10.26
N THR A 142 -7.61 -0.21 8.99
CA THR A 142 -6.74 -1.27 8.50
C THR A 142 -5.28 -0.87 8.69
N VAL A 143 -4.53 -1.73 9.39
CA VAL A 143 -3.08 -1.64 9.53
C VAL A 143 -2.46 -2.76 8.71
N GLU A 144 -1.52 -2.41 7.85
CA GLU A 144 -0.78 -3.34 6.99
C GLU A 144 0.67 -3.43 7.44
N PHE A 145 1.22 -4.62 7.48
CA PHE A 145 2.64 -4.86 7.70
C PHE A 145 3.20 -5.47 6.43
N THR A 146 4.07 -4.72 5.74
CA THR A 146 4.55 -5.05 4.40
C THR A 146 6.01 -5.50 4.45
N ALA A 147 6.30 -6.68 3.90
CA ALA A 147 7.65 -7.21 3.72
C ALA A 147 8.04 -7.15 2.24
N ASP A 148 9.18 -6.53 1.97
CA ASP A 148 9.76 -6.45 0.64
C ASP A 148 10.36 -7.80 0.22
N PRO A 149 10.31 -8.17 -1.08
CA PRO A 149 11.01 -9.32 -1.61
C PRO A 149 12.53 -9.06 -1.73
N GLU A 150 13.31 -10.13 -1.89
CA GLU A 150 14.78 -10.01 -2.02
C GLU A 150 15.22 -9.13 -3.19
N ASN A 151 14.45 -9.12 -4.28
CA ASN A 151 14.71 -8.34 -5.49
C ASN A 151 14.00 -6.98 -5.53
N VAL A 152 13.62 -6.41 -4.37
CA VAL A 152 12.90 -5.13 -4.27
C VAL A 152 13.59 -3.99 -5.02
N ALA A 153 14.93 -3.98 -5.05
CA ALA A 153 15.68 -2.93 -5.76
C ALA A 153 15.43 -2.95 -7.27
N GLU A 154 15.38 -4.14 -7.88
CA GLU A 154 15.10 -4.32 -9.32
C GLU A 154 13.65 -3.93 -9.63
N ILE A 155 12.71 -4.34 -8.77
CA ILE A 155 11.29 -3.99 -8.90
C ILE A 155 11.11 -2.46 -8.81
N SER A 156 11.74 -1.82 -7.83
CA SER A 156 11.66 -0.37 -7.63
C SER A 156 12.25 0.40 -8.81
N GLU A 157 13.39 -0.04 -9.36
CA GLU A 157 13.99 0.59 -10.54
C GLU A 157 13.09 0.47 -11.77
N TRP A 158 12.51 -0.72 -12.00
CA TRP A 158 11.53 -0.90 -13.07
C TRP A 158 10.32 0.00 -12.89
N GLN A 159 9.77 0.07 -11.68
CA GLN A 159 8.62 0.93 -11.35
C GLN A 159 8.92 2.42 -11.58
N ARG A 160 10.04 2.92 -11.07
CA ARG A 160 10.46 4.32 -11.28
C ARG A 160 10.57 4.65 -12.77
N SER A 161 11.17 3.76 -13.55
CA SER A 161 11.36 3.95 -14.99
C SER A 161 10.05 3.96 -15.77
N ASN A 162 9.00 3.30 -15.28
CA ASN A 162 7.72 3.13 -15.97
C ASN A 162 6.55 3.90 -15.34
N ALA A 163 6.71 4.49 -14.14
CA ALA A 163 5.61 5.08 -13.38
C ALA A 163 4.75 6.05 -14.21
N HIS A 164 5.37 7.00 -14.90
CA HIS A 164 4.67 7.98 -15.72
C HIS A 164 4.02 7.35 -16.98
N SER A 165 4.71 6.43 -17.65
CA SER A 165 4.15 5.77 -18.84
C SER A 165 2.94 4.90 -18.48
N GLU A 166 2.99 4.20 -17.35
CA GLU A 166 1.86 3.41 -16.86
C GLU A 166 0.67 4.29 -16.46
N LEU A 167 0.92 5.44 -15.84
CA LEU A 167 -0.15 6.41 -15.57
C LEU A 167 -0.72 6.96 -16.87
N GLN A 168 0.10 7.35 -17.85
CA GLN A 168 -0.39 7.85 -19.14
C GLN A 168 -1.20 6.77 -19.90
N ARG A 169 -0.79 5.50 -19.83
CA ARG A 169 -1.53 4.38 -20.38
C ARG A 169 -2.93 4.27 -19.76
N TRP A 170 -3.02 4.34 -18.43
CA TRP A 170 -4.31 4.37 -17.71
C TRP A 170 -5.18 5.53 -18.16
N LEU A 171 -4.63 6.76 -18.19
CA LEU A 171 -5.36 7.97 -18.60
C LEU A 171 -5.83 7.92 -20.06
N ALA A 172 -5.13 7.19 -20.94
CA ALA A 172 -5.50 6.99 -22.33
C ALA A 172 -6.55 5.88 -22.55
N GLY A 173 -7.02 5.21 -21.49
CA GLY A 173 -8.05 4.18 -21.55
C GLY A 173 -7.53 2.75 -21.75
N ASP A 174 -6.23 2.51 -21.68
CA ASP A 174 -5.68 1.15 -21.61
C ASP A 174 -5.56 0.73 -20.13
N HIS A 175 -6.51 -0.11 -19.69
CA HIS A 175 -6.63 -0.57 -18.30
C HIS A 175 -6.14 -2.01 -18.11
N ALA A 176 -5.34 -2.54 -19.03
CA ALA A 176 -4.77 -3.88 -18.88
C ALA A 176 -3.86 -3.95 -17.64
N PRO A 177 -3.95 -5.02 -16.82
CA PRO A 177 -3.06 -5.20 -15.68
C PRO A 177 -1.59 -5.20 -16.10
N ASN A 178 -0.74 -4.56 -15.29
CA ASN A 178 0.71 -4.49 -15.52
C ASN A 178 1.54 -5.20 -14.44
N ASN A 179 0.90 -5.71 -13.38
CA ASN A 179 1.59 -6.47 -12.34
C ASN A 179 1.80 -7.93 -12.77
N GLN A 180 2.93 -8.19 -13.43
CA GLN A 180 3.33 -9.53 -13.88
C GLN A 180 3.93 -10.39 -12.77
N LEU A 181 4.17 -9.80 -11.58
CA LEU A 181 4.79 -10.48 -10.45
C LEU A 181 3.76 -11.22 -9.59
N ARG A 182 2.50 -10.81 -9.69
CA ARG A 182 1.42 -11.40 -8.90
C ARG A 182 1.07 -12.79 -9.45
N VAL A 183 1.26 -13.81 -8.62
CA VAL A 183 0.78 -15.17 -8.93
C VAL A 183 -0.72 -15.21 -8.66
N THR A 184 -1.52 -15.25 -9.72
CA THR A 184 -2.97 -15.51 -9.59
C THR A 184 -3.15 -17.01 -9.34
N ASN A 185 -3.57 -17.34 -8.11
CA ASN A 185 -4.00 -18.70 -7.76
C ASN A 185 -5.44 -18.96 -8.24
#